data_058023242df8a0a69030684037c1d3c4
#
_entry.id   058023242df8a0a69030684037c1d3c4
#
_cell.length_a   1.000
_cell.length_b   1.000
_cell.length_c   1.000
_cell.angle_alpha   90.00
_cell.angle_beta   90.00
_cell.angle_gamma   90.00
#
_symmetry.space_group_name_H-M   'P 1'
#
loop_
_entity.id
_entity.type
_entity.pdbx_description
1 polymer ?
#
loop_
_entity_poly.entity_id
_entity_poly.type
_entity_poly.pdbx_seq_one_letter_code
_entity_poly.pdbx_strand_id
1 'polypeptide(L)'
;MSTAEPKLTLKKPTEQEWNYLRLRCQERLRKVGVIRAEDFKDWEAILLDPARSPVPHMEVERQTMSDCQGQATANGEESRRWKVSGTMPNLSEMYAYCASLYIMGPRNVGVDDGSSIQSGVRVLTEGIESLNVSPGLPSLQDWPYSRWCRNADQFRRYCQNLTIEKSIVTEVGEMLPWKDALASLAAGASIHIGTYWNVQWKPFNGKRVMTALPRPGGGHATEIIWAEKINGVWYMVVWNSHGDGWYYLPEGVYTALQRTQCNPFGGYTLYPDRIVERYYDRVKQGGGLFQ
;
A
#
# COMPACT_ATOMS: atom_id res chain seq x y z
N MET A 1 -5.48 6.40 29.10
CA MET A 1 -5.74 6.24 27.64
C MET A 1 -6.48 4.95 27.46
N SER A 2 -7.59 4.96 26.71
CA SER A 2 -8.40 3.75 26.47
C SER A 2 -7.58 2.72 25.71
N THR A 3 -7.51 1.49 26.23
CA THR A 3 -6.88 0.33 25.60
C THR A 3 -7.81 -0.37 24.62
N ALA A 4 -8.71 0.38 23.97
CA ALA A 4 -9.62 -0.21 23.00
C ALA A 4 -8.82 -0.91 21.89
N GLU A 5 -9.15 -2.17 21.62
CA GLU A 5 -8.55 -2.91 20.51
C GLU A 5 -8.86 -2.22 19.18
N PRO A 6 -7.89 -2.20 18.23
CA PRO A 6 -8.11 -1.65 16.90
C PRO A 6 -9.28 -2.36 16.22
N LYS A 7 -10.15 -1.58 15.57
CA LYS A 7 -11.26 -2.13 14.81
C LYS A 7 -10.77 -2.76 13.49
N LEU A 8 -11.12 -4.00 13.25
CA LEU A 8 -10.78 -4.75 12.06
C LEU A 8 -11.97 -4.73 11.07
N THR A 9 -12.06 -3.70 10.26
CA THR A 9 -13.26 -3.38 9.47
C THR A 9 -12.98 -3.11 7.98
N LEU A 10 -11.86 -3.61 7.45
CA LEU A 10 -11.59 -3.51 6.01
C LEU A 10 -12.75 -4.14 5.22
N LYS A 11 -13.32 -3.38 4.29
CA LYS A 11 -14.41 -3.86 3.43
C LYS A 11 -13.88 -4.69 2.27
N LYS A 12 -14.62 -5.76 1.97
CA LYS A 12 -14.40 -6.49 0.71
C LYS A 12 -14.79 -5.57 -0.44
N PRO A 13 -14.02 -5.59 -1.54
CA PRO A 13 -14.36 -4.82 -2.71
C PRO A 13 -15.66 -5.30 -3.36
N THR A 14 -16.37 -4.37 -3.95
CA THR A 14 -17.49 -4.67 -4.84
C THR A 14 -16.98 -5.30 -6.13
N GLU A 15 -17.84 -5.98 -6.89
CA GLU A 15 -17.49 -6.53 -8.19
C GLU A 15 -17.02 -5.44 -9.17
N GLN A 16 -17.62 -4.25 -9.09
CA GLN A 16 -17.21 -3.09 -9.91
C GLN A 16 -15.79 -2.64 -9.57
N GLU A 17 -15.42 -2.54 -8.30
CA GLU A 17 -14.07 -2.18 -7.86
C GLU A 17 -13.04 -3.23 -8.30
N TRP A 18 -13.36 -4.53 -8.17
CA TRP A 18 -12.53 -5.62 -8.66
C TRP A 18 -12.28 -5.52 -10.17
N ASN A 19 -13.34 -5.35 -10.94
CA ASN A 19 -13.25 -5.28 -12.40
C ASN A 19 -12.47 -4.06 -12.84
N TYR A 20 -12.66 -2.92 -12.19
CA TYR A 20 -11.94 -1.69 -12.50
C TYR A 20 -10.42 -1.86 -12.34
N LEU A 21 -9.93 -2.30 -11.18
CA LEU A 21 -8.50 -2.47 -10.95
C LEU A 21 -7.90 -3.62 -11.78
N ARG A 22 -8.66 -4.70 -12.01
CA ARG A 22 -8.22 -5.77 -12.91
C ARG A 22 -7.96 -5.25 -14.33
N LEU A 23 -8.83 -4.40 -14.86
CA LEU A 23 -8.62 -3.78 -16.17
C LEU A 23 -7.37 -2.87 -16.17
N ARG A 24 -7.15 -2.09 -15.14
CA ARG A 24 -5.94 -1.26 -14.99
C ARG A 24 -4.67 -2.11 -14.95
N CYS A 25 -4.66 -3.18 -14.17
CA CYS A 25 -3.54 -4.12 -14.12
C CYS A 25 -3.27 -4.77 -15.46
N GLN A 26 -4.32 -5.19 -16.20
CA GLN A 26 -4.19 -5.76 -17.54
C GLN A 26 -3.68 -4.74 -18.58
N GLU A 27 -4.15 -3.50 -18.51
CA GLU A 27 -3.67 -2.42 -19.37
C GLU A 27 -2.18 -2.16 -19.14
N ARG A 28 -1.75 -2.12 -17.88
CA ARG A 28 -0.34 -2.01 -17.52
C ARG A 28 0.49 -3.17 -18.08
N LEU A 29 0.03 -4.40 -17.90
CA LEU A 29 0.72 -5.59 -18.43
C LEU A 29 0.94 -5.51 -19.94
N ARG A 30 -0.02 -4.95 -20.68
CA ARG A 30 0.11 -4.73 -22.13
C ARG A 30 1.10 -3.63 -22.48
N LYS A 31 1.19 -2.56 -21.66
CA LYS A 31 2.04 -1.39 -21.92
C LYS A 31 3.48 -1.57 -21.45
N VAL A 32 3.67 -2.13 -20.27
CA VAL A 32 4.95 -2.11 -19.54
C VAL A 32 5.51 -3.51 -19.28
N GLY A 33 4.66 -4.54 -19.32
CA GLY A 33 5.05 -5.89 -18.92
C GLY A 33 5.17 -6.05 -17.39
N VAL A 34 5.76 -7.14 -16.96
CA VAL A 34 6.03 -7.46 -15.54
C VAL A 34 7.48 -7.13 -15.23
N ILE A 35 7.75 -6.44 -14.13
CA ILE A 35 9.12 -6.30 -13.63
C ILE A 35 9.56 -7.67 -13.11
N ARG A 36 10.54 -8.27 -13.78
CA ARG A 36 11.09 -9.55 -13.40
C ARG A 36 12.40 -9.37 -12.65
N ALA A 37 12.64 -10.23 -11.66
CA ALA A 37 13.89 -10.22 -10.92
C ALA A 37 15.12 -10.46 -11.82
N GLU A 38 14.97 -11.22 -12.91
CA GLU A 38 15.99 -11.47 -13.91
C GLU A 38 16.40 -10.22 -14.70
N ASP A 39 15.46 -9.25 -14.86
CA ASP A 39 15.71 -7.98 -15.57
C ASP A 39 16.29 -6.90 -14.66
N PHE A 40 16.18 -7.06 -13.34
CA PHE A 40 16.64 -6.12 -12.33
C PHE A 40 17.71 -6.75 -11.43
N LYS A 41 18.87 -7.03 -12.00
CA LYS A 41 19.94 -7.85 -11.38
C LYS A 41 20.47 -7.32 -10.04
N ASP A 42 20.36 -6.01 -9.78
CA ASP A 42 20.90 -5.38 -8.55
C ASP A 42 19.92 -5.39 -7.38
N TRP A 43 18.75 -6.03 -7.50
CA TRP A 43 17.71 -5.94 -6.49
C TRP A 43 18.15 -6.44 -5.11
N GLU A 44 18.96 -7.52 -5.04
CA GLU A 44 19.49 -8.03 -3.77
C GLU A 44 20.43 -7.02 -3.11
N ALA A 45 21.35 -6.42 -3.88
CA ALA A 45 22.29 -5.43 -3.36
C ALA A 45 21.54 -4.20 -2.81
N ILE A 46 20.47 -3.77 -3.50
CA ILE A 46 19.64 -2.65 -3.06
C ILE A 46 18.92 -2.98 -1.74
N LEU A 47 18.30 -4.17 -1.62
CA LEU A 47 17.61 -4.54 -0.40
C LEU A 47 18.55 -4.80 0.78
N LEU A 48 19.81 -5.14 0.52
CA LEU A 48 20.85 -5.31 1.54
C LEU A 48 21.47 -3.99 2.00
N ASP A 49 21.24 -2.89 1.28
CA ASP A 49 21.73 -1.56 1.66
C ASP A 49 20.79 -0.92 2.72
N PRO A 50 21.21 -0.84 3.99
CA PRO A 50 20.36 -0.30 5.05
C PRO A 50 20.02 1.17 4.87
N ALA A 51 20.85 1.94 4.13
CA ALA A 51 20.60 3.35 3.84
C ALA A 51 19.41 3.57 2.89
N ARG A 52 18.98 2.54 2.18
CA ARG A 52 17.83 2.58 1.27
C ARG A 52 16.53 2.11 1.90
N SER A 53 16.61 1.48 3.07
CA SER A 53 15.43 1.00 3.78
C SER A 53 14.58 2.16 4.31
N PRO A 54 13.28 2.19 4.05
CA PRO A 54 12.38 3.16 4.69
C PRO A 54 12.12 2.85 6.16
N VAL A 55 12.32 1.60 6.59
CA VAL A 55 11.93 1.10 7.91
C VAL A 55 12.43 1.95 9.09
N PRO A 56 13.72 2.39 9.14
CA PRO A 56 14.20 3.22 10.25
C PRO A 56 13.61 4.64 10.30
N HIS A 57 12.95 5.08 9.24
CA HIS A 57 12.43 6.43 9.06
C HIS A 57 10.91 6.53 9.23
N MET A 58 10.22 5.39 9.27
CA MET A 58 8.76 5.34 9.42
C MET A 58 8.38 5.17 10.87
N GLU A 59 7.34 5.90 11.28
CA GLU A 59 6.78 5.80 12.62
C GLU A 59 5.91 4.55 12.76
N VAL A 60 5.85 4.02 13.99
CA VAL A 60 4.89 2.98 14.37
C VAL A 60 3.63 3.65 14.88
N GLU A 61 2.65 3.74 14.02
CA GLU A 61 1.39 4.40 14.32
C GLU A 61 0.36 3.44 14.91
N ARG A 62 -0.63 3.99 15.59
CA ARG A 62 -1.75 3.23 16.12
C ARG A 62 -3.06 3.84 15.68
N GLN A 63 -3.78 3.12 14.84
CA GLN A 63 -5.13 3.50 14.47
C GLN A 63 -6.08 3.51 15.69
N THR A 64 -6.99 4.47 15.71
CA THR A 64 -8.03 4.58 16.74
C THR A 64 -9.43 4.43 16.17
N MET A 65 -9.55 4.33 14.84
CA MET A 65 -10.77 4.17 14.06
C MET A 65 -10.65 2.99 13.11
N SER A 66 -11.64 2.80 12.25
CA SER A 66 -11.64 1.78 11.19
C SER A 66 -10.83 2.20 9.94
N ASP A 67 -9.75 2.91 10.14
CA ASP A 67 -8.96 3.63 9.12
C ASP A 67 -7.70 2.88 8.65
N CYS A 68 -7.58 1.58 8.92
CA CYS A 68 -6.40 0.79 8.55
C CYS A 68 -6.00 0.95 7.08
N GLN A 69 -6.98 1.09 6.18
CA GLN A 69 -6.72 1.32 4.76
C GLN A 69 -6.13 2.72 4.52
N GLY A 70 -6.64 3.77 5.19
CA GLY A 70 -6.07 5.13 5.11
C GLY A 70 -4.63 5.16 5.61
N GLN A 71 -4.37 4.51 6.75
CA GLN A 71 -3.04 4.32 7.33
C GLN A 71 -2.10 3.63 6.34
N ALA A 72 -2.49 2.47 5.80
CA ALA A 72 -1.66 1.74 4.84
C ALA A 72 -1.40 2.56 3.56
N THR A 73 -2.39 3.32 3.07
CA THR A 73 -2.26 4.17 1.88
C THR A 73 -1.23 5.28 2.09
N ALA A 74 -1.29 6.03 3.21
CA ALA A 74 -0.37 7.12 3.50
C ALA A 74 1.05 6.59 3.72
N ASN A 75 1.22 5.62 4.58
CA ASN A 75 2.53 5.04 4.88
C ASN A 75 3.17 4.33 3.67
N GLY A 76 2.36 3.74 2.81
CA GLY A 76 2.82 3.20 1.53
C GLY A 76 3.38 4.29 0.61
N GLU A 77 2.70 5.42 0.48
CA GLU A 77 3.17 6.57 -0.32
C GLU A 77 4.45 7.17 0.25
N GLU A 78 4.55 7.32 1.57
CA GLU A 78 5.75 7.79 2.27
C GLU A 78 6.94 6.88 2.03
N SER A 79 6.75 5.56 2.16
CA SER A 79 7.80 4.56 1.92
C SER A 79 8.31 4.59 0.46
N ARG A 80 7.41 4.79 -0.52
CA ARG A 80 7.79 4.93 -1.94
C ARG A 80 8.59 6.20 -2.17
N ARG A 81 8.17 7.32 -1.59
CA ARG A 81 8.90 8.60 -1.69
C ARG A 81 10.29 8.50 -1.09
N TRP A 82 10.43 7.88 0.07
CA TRP A 82 11.76 7.62 0.63
C TRP A 82 12.66 6.83 -0.34
N LYS A 83 12.17 5.72 -0.89
CA LYS A 83 12.94 4.88 -1.80
C LYS A 83 13.33 5.58 -3.11
N VAL A 84 12.52 6.53 -3.56
CA VAL A 84 12.75 7.26 -4.83
C VAL A 84 13.61 8.50 -4.63
N SER A 85 13.40 9.28 -3.57
CA SER A 85 13.98 10.61 -3.38
C SER A 85 14.78 10.79 -2.07
N GLY A 86 14.70 9.82 -1.15
CA GLY A 86 15.30 9.96 0.19
C GLY A 86 14.53 10.94 1.09
N THR A 87 13.31 11.33 0.72
CA THR A 87 12.45 12.20 1.53
C THR A 87 11.27 11.41 2.07
N MET A 88 10.92 11.63 3.34
CA MET A 88 9.77 11.02 4.00
C MET A 88 8.81 12.15 4.42
N PRO A 89 7.81 12.51 3.58
CA PRO A 89 6.78 13.44 4.02
C PRO A 89 5.92 12.78 5.10
N ASN A 90 5.29 13.58 5.93
CA ASN A 90 4.27 13.10 6.86
C ASN A 90 2.89 13.39 6.23
N LEU A 91 2.28 12.36 5.64
CA LEU A 91 1.03 12.45 4.87
C LEU A 91 -0.19 12.11 5.73
N SER A 92 -1.35 12.62 5.34
CA SER A 92 -2.57 12.43 6.13
C SER A 92 -3.28 11.11 5.86
N GLU A 93 -3.25 10.22 6.82
CA GLU A 93 -3.99 8.96 6.85
C GLU A 93 -5.50 9.21 6.94
N MET A 94 -5.89 10.20 7.75
CA MET A 94 -7.30 10.55 7.92
C MET A 94 -7.92 11.10 6.64
N TYR A 95 -7.16 11.89 5.86
CA TYR A 95 -7.62 12.28 4.53
C TYR A 95 -7.77 11.06 3.63
N ALA A 96 -6.75 10.17 3.58
CA ALA A 96 -6.80 8.97 2.76
C ALA A 96 -8.02 8.11 3.09
N TYR A 97 -8.37 7.98 4.38
CA TYR A 97 -9.56 7.27 4.82
C TYR A 97 -10.86 7.98 4.39
N CYS A 98 -11.03 9.28 4.68
CA CYS A 98 -12.21 10.05 4.28
C CYS A 98 -12.41 10.07 2.75
N ALA A 99 -11.33 10.24 1.99
CA ALA A 99 -11.34 10.20 0.54
C ALA A 99 -11.77 8.84 -0.01
N SER A 100 -11.25 7.76 0.59
CA SER A 100 -11.64 6.39 0.25
C SER A 100 -13.12 6.12 0.50
N LEU A 101 -13.65 6.57 1.64
CA LEU A 101 -15.08 6.49 1.94
C LEU A 101 -15.92 7.28 0.92
N TYR A 102 -15.44 8.47 0.53
CA TYR A 102 -16.13 9.31 -0.47
C TYR A 102 -16.16 8.64 -1.85
N ILE A 103 -15.05 8.01 -2.27
CA ILE A 103 -14.95 7.23 -3.52
C ILE A 103 -15.89 6.03 -3.52
N MET A 104 -16.03 5.33 -2.39
CA MET A 104 -17.00 4.23 -2.23
C MET A 104 -18.46 4.72 -2.27
N GLY A 105 -18.70 6.00 -2.11
CA GLY A 105 -19.98 6.67 -2.17
C GLY A 105 -20.12 7.71 -1.05
N PRO A 106 -20.60 8.93 -1.37
CA PRO A 106 -20.64 10.04 -0.41
C PRO A 106 -21.36 9.74 0.90
N ARG A 107 -22.33 8.81 0.88
CA ARG A 107 -23.09 8.37 2.09
C ARG A 107 -22.23 7.58 3.10
N ASN A 108 -21.06 7.08 2.68
CA ASN A 108 -20.16 6.36 3.58
C ASN A 108 -19.32 7.32 4.44
N VAL A 109 -19.16 8.59 4.03
CA VAL A 109 -18.41 9.58 4.80
C VAL A 109 -19.13 9.89 6.11
N GLY A 110 -18.44 9.74 7.22
CA GLY A 110 -18.98 9.91 8.56
C GLY A 110 -19.43 8.59 9.21
N VAL A 111 -19.34 7.49 8.48
CA VAL A 111 -19.58 6.14 9.01
C VAL A 111 -18.24 5.44 9.24
N ASP A 112 -17.88 5.20 10.50
CA ASP A 112 -16.63 4.52 10.87
C ASP A 112 -16.79 3.00 10.76
N ASP A 113 -16.89 2.51 9.51
CA ASP A 113 -17.15 1.11 9.17
C ASP A 113 -16.15 0.55 8.13
N GLY A 114 -14.96 1.20 8.04
CA GLY A 114 -13.88 0.81 7.14
C GLY A 114 -14.11 1.16 5.68
N SER A 115 -13.04 1.02 4.90
CA SER A 115 -13.03 1.24 3.44
C SER A 115 -12.37 0.06 2.71
N SER A 116 -12.35 0.08 1.38
CA SER A 116 -11.74 -0.98 0.57
C SER A 116 -10.31 -0.64 0.16
N ILE A 117 -9.47 -1.65 -0.09
CA ILE A 117 -8.12 -1.49 -0.67
C ILE A 117 -8.21 -0.72 -1.99
N GLN A 118 -9.19 -1.03 -2.81
CA GLN A 118 -9.40 -0.44 -4.14
C GLN A 118 -9.67 1.05 -4.06
N SER A 119 -10.46 1.50 -3.07
CA SER A 119 -10.72 2.93 -2.88
C SER A 119 -9.45 3.70 -2.48
N GLY A 120 -8.58 3.11 -1.66
CA GLY A 120 -7.28 3.70 -1.32
C GLY A 120 -6.34 3.81 -2.51
N VAL A 121 -6.28 2.77 -3.34
CA VAL A 121 -5.51 2.82 -4.60
C VAL A 121 -6.01 3.95 -5.49
N ARG A 122 -7.33 4.14 -5.60
CA ARG A 122 -7.93 5.22 -6.42
C ARG A 122 -7.61 6.61 -5.89
N VAL A 123 -7.53 6.81 -4.58
CA VAL A 123 -7.06 8.09 -4.00
C VAL A 123 -5.69 8.48 -4.57
N LEU A 124 -4.78 7.52 -4.67
CA LEU A 124 -3.42 7.74 -5.16
C LEU A 124 -3.32 7.87 -6.69
N THR A 125 -4.20 7.20 -7.44
CA THR A 125 -4.08 7.11 -8.91
C THR A 125 -5.05 7.98 -9.68
N GLU A 126 -6.17 8.36 -9.10
CA GLU A 126 -7.25 9.10 -9.77
C GLU A 126 -7.61 10.40 -9.05
N GLY A 127 -7.40 10.44 -7.74
CA GLY A 127 -7.95 11.50 -6.91
C GLY A 127 -9.47 11.44 -6.81
N ILE A 128 -10.12 12.58 -6.74
CA ILE A 128 -11.59 12.69 -6.65
C ILE A 128 -12.07 13.68 -7.73
N GLU A 129 -12.34 13.16 -8.92
CA GLU A 129 -12.71 13.95 -10.09
C GLU A 129 -13.93 14.87 -9.81
N SER A 130 -14.96 14.36 -9.16
CA SER A 130 -16.18 15.13 -8.83
C SER A 130 -15.95 16.34 -7.91
N LEU A 131 -14.79 16.42 -7.27
CA LEU A 131 -14.36 17.52 -6.42
C LEU A 131 -13.18 18.30 -7.01
N ASN A 132 -12.73 17.94 -8.21
CA ASN A 132 -11.52 18.47 -8.84
C ASN A 132 -10.27 18.34 -7.93
N VAL A 133 -10.17 17.24 -7.20
CA VAL A 133 -9.04 16.93 -6.33
C VAL A 133 -8.09 15.98 -7.03
N SER A 134 -6.85 16.40 -7.20
CA SER A 134 -5.80 15.63 -7.86
C SER A 134 -5.45 14.32 -7.10
N PRO A 135 -4.91 13.30 -7.80
CA PRO A 135 -4.35 12.12 -7.15
C PRO A 135 -3.27 12.47 -6.15
N GLY A 136 -3.34 11.92 -4.94
CA GLY A 136 -2.37 12.19 -3.88
C GLY A 136 -2.98 12.41 -2.51
N LEU A 137 -2.15 12.85 -1.58
CA LEU A 137 -2.51 13.08 -0.19
C LEU A 137 -2.02 14.47 0.27
N PRO A 138 -2.74 15.16 1.15
CA PRO A 138 -2.22 16.35 1.82
C PRO A 138 -1.22 15.95 2.90
N SER A 139 -0.43 16.92 3.38
CA SER A 139 0.38 16.75 4.57
C SER A 139 -0.50 16.52 5.80
N LEU A 140 0.04 15.86 6.83
CA LEU A 140 -0.64 15.71 8.12
C LEU A 140 -0.92 17.08 8.78
N GLN A 141 -0.10 18.10 8.49
CA GLN A 141 -0.33 19.47 8.97
C GLN A 141 -1.57 20.09 8.34
N ASP A 142 -1.79 19.88 7.03
CA ASP A 142 -2.96 20.43 6.31
C ASP A 142 -4.23 19.67 6.61
N TRP A 143 -4.12 18.37 6.89
CA TRP A 143 -5.23 17.52 7.29
C TRP A 143 -4.84 16.61 8.45
N PRO A 144 -4.91 17.09 9.70
CA PRO A 144 -4.52 16.32 10.88
C PRO A 144 -5.45 15.13 11.14
N TYR A 145 -4.92 14.10 11.80
CA TYR A 145 -5.67 12.89 12.15
C TYR A 145 -6.99 13.17 12.87
N SER A 146 -7.07 14.23 13.66
CA SER A 146 -8.30 14.67 14.33
C SER A 146 -9.38 15.22 13.39
N ARG A 147 -9.06 15.47 12.11
CA ARG A 147 -10.01 16.03 11.12
C ARG A 147 -10.86 14.94 10.48
N TRP A 148 -11.57 14.19 11.29
CA TRP A 148 -12.59 13.27 10.81
C TRP A 148 -13.80 14.02 10.23
N CYS A 149 -14.26 13.60 9.06
CA CYS A 149 -15.45 14.17 8.41
C CYS A 149 -16.71 13.41 8.82
N ARG A 150 -17.70 14.13 9.37
CA ARG A 150 -18.97 13.54 9.82
C ARG A 150 -19.96 13.29 8.68
N ASN A 151 -19.74 13.84 7.52
CA ASN A 151 -20.56 13.66 6.31
C ASN A 151 -19.84 14.18 5.06
N ALA A 152 -20.39 13.85 3.88
CA ALA A 152 -19.84 14.25 2.59
C ALA A 152 -19.74 15.76 2.38
N ASP A 153 -20.68 16.54 2.91
CA ASP A 153 -20.66 18.01 2.71
C ASP A 153 -19.52 18.67 3.49
N GLN A 154 -19.22 18.15 4.69
CA GLN A 154 -18.06 18.59 5.44
C GLN A 154 -16.75 18.22 4.70
N PHE A 155 -16.67 17.00 4.16
CA PHE A 155 -15.52 16.58 3.36
C PHE A 155 -15.34 17.47 2.12
N ARG A 156 -16.40 17.73 1.34
CA ARG A 156 -16.37 18.63 0.18
C ARG A 156 -15.85 20.02 0.53
N ARG A 157 -16.37 20.63 1.63
CA ARG A 157 -15.91 21.95 2.07
C ARG A 157 -14.42 21.96 2.41
N TYR A 158 -13.92 20.92 3.08
CA TYR A 158 -12.51 20.84 3.44
C TYR A 158 -11.60 20.65 2.22
N CYS A 159 -12.09 20.00 1.16
CA CYS A 159 -11.34 19.80 -0.07
C CYS A 159 -11.21 21.06 -0.94
N GLN A 160 -12.07 22.09 -0.77
CA GLN A 160 -12.13 23.25 -1.67
C GLN A 160 -10.82 24.03 -1.82
N ASN A 161 -10.00 24.10 -0.76
CA ASN A 161 -8.73 24.85 -0.76
C ASN A 161 -7.57 23.97 -0.24
N LEU A 162 -7.69 22.65 -0.41
CA LEU A 162 -6.71 21.72 0.09
C LEU A 162 -5.53 21.61 -0.86
N THR A 163 -4.33 21.77 -0.33
CA THR A 163 -3.11 21.47 -1.07
C THR A 163 -2.86 19.96 -1.02
N ILE A 164 -2.83 19.34 -2.18
CA ILE A 164 -2.53 17.91 -2.33
C ILE A 164 -1.08 17.76 -2.81
N GLU A 165 -0.30 17.02 -2.07
CA GLU A 165 0.96 16.50 -2.58
C GLU A 165 0.66 15.40 -3.60
N LYS A 166 0.96 15.69 -4.87
CA LYS A 166 0.67 14.75 -5.97
C LYS A 166 1.32 13.39 -5.69
N SER A 167 0.54 12.32 -5.81
CA SER A 167 1.06 10.96 -5.68
C SER A 167 2.14 10.68 -6.73
N ILE A 168 3.16 9.91 -6.31
CA ILE A 168 4.16 9.39 -7.22
C ILE A 168 3.77 8.03 -7.83
N VAL A 169 2.61 7.49 -7.45
CA VAL A 169 2.08 6.25 -8.04
C VAL A 169 1.49 6.55 -9.40
N THR A 170 2.07 5.95 -10.44
CA THR A 170 1.56 6.09 -11.82
C THR A 170 0.98 4.81 -12.37
N GLU A 171 1.40 3.68 -11.81
CA GLU A 171 0.97 2.38 -12.30
C GLU A 171 0.57 1.44 -11.14
N VAL A 172 -0.45 0.63 -11.41
CA VAL A 172 -0.95 -0.40 -10.50
C VAL A 172 -0.80 -1.76 -11.15
N GLY A 173 -0.22 -2.71 -10.45
CA GLY A 173 -0.09 -4.09 -10.87
C GLY A 173 -0.67 -5.07 -9.86
N GLU A 174 -0.91 -6.30 -10.28
CA GLU A 174 -1.24 -7.40 -9.38
C GLU A 174 -0.05 -7.72 -8.45
N MET A 175 -0.31 -8.50 -7.42
CA MET A 175 0.76 -9.07 -6.60
C MET A 175 1.62 -10.01 -7.46
N LEU A 176 2.92 -9.76 -7.50
CA LEU A 176 3.86 -10.51 -8.34
C LEU A 176 4.33 -11.80 -7.64
N PRO A 177 4.89 -12.79 -8.38
CA PRO A 177 5.64 -13.89 -7.79
C PRO A 177 6.71 -13.39 -6.84
N TRP A 178 7.10 -14.22 -5.85
CA TRP A 178 7.96 -13.81 -4.74
C TRP A 178 9.22 -13.01 -5.15
N LYS A 179 10.03 -13.55 -6.05
CA LYS A 179 11.27 -12.88 -6.48
C LYS A 179 11.00 -11.57 -7.23
N ASP A 180 10.00 -11.54 -8.08
CA ASP A 180 9.61 -10.35 -8.83
C ASP A 180 9.05 -9.26 -7.90
N ALA A 181 8.34 -9.68 -6.85
CA ALA A 181 7.88 -8.78 -5.80
C ALA A 181 9.06 -8.18 -5.01
N LEU A 182 10.07 -8.97 -4.65
CA LEU A 182 11.31 -8.47 -4.01
C LEU A 182 12.02 -7.46 -4.92
N ALA A 183 12.18 -7.77 -6.21
CA ALA A 183 12.77 -6.87 -7.18
C ALA A 183 11.96 -5.56 -7.32
N SER A 184 10.63 -5.64 -7.30
CA SER A 184 9.76 -4.46 -7.34
C SER A 184 9.91 -3.59 -6.10
N LEU A 185 10.01 -4.19 -4.91
CA LEU A 185 10.29 -3.45 -3.67
C LEU A 185 11.64 -2.73 -3.72
N ALA A 186 12.68 -3.40 -4.21
CA ALA A 186 14.01 -2.81 -4.42
C ALA A 186 13.98 -1.66 -5.41
N ALA A 187 13.15 -1.77 -6.46
CA ALA A 187 12.97 -0.74 -7.45
C ALA A 187 12.18 0.49 -6.93
N GLY A 188 11.58 0.43 -5.76
CA GLY A 188 10.85 1.55 -5.12
C GLY A 188 9.34 1.34 -5.00
N ALA A 189 8.80 0.23 -5.52
CA ALA A 189 7.38 -0.11 -5.34
C ALA A 189 7.06 -0.48 -3.89
N SER A 190 5.76 -0.49 -3.56
CA SER A 190 5.23 -1.13 -2.36
C SER A 190 4.05 -2.03 -2.73
N ILE A 191 3.60 -2.86 -1.81
CA ILE A 191 2.46 -3.75 -2.05
C ILE A 191 1.39 -3.46 -1.02
N HIS A 192 0.30 -2.85 -1.48
CA HIS A 192 -0.89 -2.56 -0.69
C HIS A 192 -1.76 -3.81 -0.60
N ILE A 193 -1.96 -4.35 0.60
CA ILE A 193 -2.61 -5.64 0.79
C ILE A 193 -3.70 -5.60 1.86
N GLY A 194 -4.86 -6.18 1.53
CA GLY A 194 -5.90 -6.46 2.49
C GLY A 194 -5.91 -7.93 2.85
N THR A 195 -6.08 -8.25 4.13
CA THR A 195 -6.17 -9.62 4.60
C THR A 195 -7.07 -9.74 5.83
N TYR A 196 -7.46 -10.94 6.20
CA TYR A 196 -7.96 -11.16 7.56
C TYR A 196 -6.82 -10.94 8.55
N TRP A 197 -7.12 -10.32 9.71
CA TRP A 197 -6.09 -9.99 10.69
C TRP A 197 -6.24 -10.83 11.97
N ASN A 198 -6.12 -12.13 11.82
CA ASN A 198 -5.91 -13.06 12.93
C ASN A 198 -4.53 -13.68 12.74
N VAL A 199 -3.52 -12.81 12.85
CA VAL A 199 -2.12 -13.13 12.50
C VAL A 199 -1.52 -14.01 13.59
N GLN A 200 -0.98 -15.14 13.17
CA GLN A 200 -0.11 -15.96 14.01
C GLN A 200 1.35 -15.59 13.70
N TRP A 201 2.13 -15.32 14.72
CA TRP A 201 3.53 -14.98 14.59
C TRP A 201 4.35 -15.64 15.70
N LYS A 202 5.65 -15.74 15.45
CA LYS A 202 6.65 -16.16 16.46
C LYS A 202 7.83 -15.20 16.44
N PRO A 203 8.53 -15.02 17.58
CA PRO A 203 9.78 -14.29 17.59
C PRO A 203 10.86 -15.08 16.85
N PHE A 204 11.62 -14.37 16.01
CA PHE A 204 12.80 -14.91 15.33
C PHE A 204 13.82 -13.78 15.15
N ASN A 205 14.99 -13.89 15.79
CA ASN A 205 16.02 -12.83 15.80
C ASN A 205 15.47 -11.43 16.15
N GLY A 206 14.64 -11.36 17.19
CA GLY A 206 14.01 -10.08 17.63
C GLY A 206 12.91 -9.56 16.73
N LYS A 207 12.57 -10.27 15.65
CA LYS A 207 11.53 -9.90 14.69
C LYS A 207 10.26 -10.71 14.91
N ARG A 208 9.10 -10.17 14.54
CA ARG A 208 7.81 -10.89 14.55
C ARG A 208 7.57 -11.54 13.20
N VAL A 209 7.87 -12.82 13.07
CA VAL A 209 7.71 -13.56 11.81
C VAL A 209 6.34 -14.21 11.75
N MET A 210 5.57 -13.94 10.71
CA MET A 210 4.30 -14.62 10.45
C MET A 210 4.52 -16.10 10.20
N THR A 211 3.72 -16.96 10.84
CA THR A 211 3.91 -18.42 10.79
C THR A 211 2.81 -19.14 10.02
N ALA A 212 1.68 -18.48 9.81
CA ALA A 212 0.55 -19.05 9.09
C ALA A 212 -0.27 -17.92 8.42
N LEU A 213 -1.09 -18.34 7.45
CA LEU A 213 -2.11 -17.47 6.89
C LEU A 213 -3.07 -17.00 7.97
N PRO A 214 -3.47 -15.71 7.94
CA PRO A 214 -4.54 -15.23 8.78
C PRO A 214 -5.82 -16.05 8.58
N ARG A 215 -6.48 -16.42 9.68
CA ARG A 215 -7.76 -17.11 9.63
C ARG A 215 -8.89 -16.10 9.37
N PRO A 216 -10.04 -16.55 8.85
CA PRO A 216 -11.22 -15.71 8.71
C PRO A 216 -11.54 -14.96 10.01
N GLY A 217 -11.77 -13.66 9.90
CA GLY A 217 -11.99 -12.72 11.00
C GLY A 217 -12.25 -11.31 10.46
N GLY A 218 -11.93 -10.28 11.23
CA GLY A 218 -11.98 -8.91 10.74
C GLY A 218 -10.95 -8.64 9.62
N GLY A 219 -11.34 -7.85 8.63
CA GLY A 219 -10.45 -7.42 7.56
C GLY A 219 -9.52 -6.30 8.00
N HIS A 220 -8.28 -6.30 7.52
CA HIS A 220 -7.26 -5.31 7.83
C HIS A 220 -6.42 -5.00 6.60
N ALA A 221 -6.06 -3.72 6.45
CA ALA A 221 -5.14 -3.26 5.41
C ALA A 221 -3.74 -3.07 6.00
N THR A 222 -2.74 -3.52 5.27
CA THR A 222 -1.32 -3.35 5.59
C THR A 222 -0.54 -2.99 4.32
N GLU A 223 0.68 -2.53 4.50
CA GLU A 223 1.58 -2.22 3.39
C GLU A 223 2.87 -3.01 3.51
N ILE A 224 3.26 -3.71 2.46
CA ILE A 224 4.59 -4.31 2.35
C ILE A 224 5.51 -3.26 1.74
N ILE A 225 6.49 -2.81 2.51
CA ILE A 225 7.30 -1.63 2.17
C ILE A 225 8.76 -1.96 1.82
N TRP A 226 9.27 -3.07 2.32
CA TRP A 226 10.68 -3.46 2.16
C TRP A 226 10.84 -4.98 2.26
N ALA A 227 12.08 -5.45 2.17
CA ALA A 227 12.45 -6.81 2.53
C ALA A 227 13.81 -6.85 3.23
N GLU A 228 13.96 -7.78 4.17
CA GLU A 228 15.19 -8.01 4.91
C GLU A 228 15.63 -9.48 4.79
N LYS A 229 16.94 -9.71 4.75
CA LYS A 229 17.52 -11.05 4.73
C LYS A 229 17.98 -11.42 6.16
N ILE A 230 17.32 -12.42 6.76
CA ILE A 230 17.60 -12.88 8.13
C ILE A 230 18.12 -14.31 8.04
N ASN A 231 19.35 -14.54 8.50
CA ASN A 231 20.02 -15.85 8.41
C ASN A 231 19.99 -16.45 6.99
N GLY A 232 20.20 -15.62 5.97
CA GLY A 232 20.24 -16.06 4.57
C GLY A 232 18.86 -16.19 3.89
N VAL A 233 17.75 -16.01 4.62
CA VAL A 233 16.37 -16.11 4.10
C VAL A 233 15.75 -14.73 4.00
N TRP A 234 15.08 -14.45 2.89
CA TRP A 234 14.34 -13.20 2.68
C TRP A 234 12.98 -13.20 3.37
N TYR A 235 12.63 -12.07 3.97
CA TYR A 235 11.33 -11.77 4.55
C TYR A 235 10.88 -10.41 4.06
N MET A 236 9.63 -10.27 3.64
CA MET A 236 9.04 -8.96 3.36
C MET A 236 8.67 -8.27 4.67
N VAL A 237 8.93 -6.98 4.75
CA VAL A 237 8.62 -6.15 5.92
C VAL A 237 7.26 -5.52 5.71
N VAL A 238 6.34 -5.84 6.62
CA VAL A 238 4.95 -5.39 6.61
C VAL A 238 4.79 -4.28 7.64
N TRP A 239 4.39 -3.11 7.19
CA TRP A 239 3.95 -2.01 8.03
C TRP A 239 2.52 -2.28 8.53
N ASN A 240 2.26 -1.97 9.79
CA ASN A 240 1.00 -2.28 10.45
C ASN A 240 0.58 -1.16 11.42
N SER A 241 -0.68 -0.74 11.37
CA SER A 241 -1.26 0.36 12.15
C SER A 241 -1.76 -0.01 13.55
N HIS A 242 -1.41 -1.18 14.08
CA HIS A 242 -1.86 -1.58 15.42
C HIS A 242 -0.97 -1.06 16.57
N GLY A 243 0.09 -0.30 16.25
CA GLY A 243 1.02 0.24 17.23
C GLY A 243 1.96 -0.79 17.84
N ASP A 244 2.05 -1.97 17.28
CA ASP A 244 2.88 -3.07 17.73
C ASP A 244 4.10 -3.32 16.83
N GLY A 245 4.34 -2.44 15.84
CA GLY A 245 5.49 -2.41 14.96
C GLY A 245 5.38 -3.32 13.75
N TRP A 246 6.51 -3.84 13.32
CA TRP A 246 6.69 -4.52 12.04
C TRP A 246 6.42 -6.01 12.14
N TYR A 247 5.82 -6.56 11.06
CA TYR A 247 5.73 -8.00 10.84
C TYR A 247 6.63 -8.40 9.68
N TYR A 248 7.11 -9.64 9.72
CA TYR A 248 7.99 -10.22 8.72
C TYR A 248 7.29 -11.38 8.03
N LEU A 249 7.06 -11.23 6.74
CA LEU A 249 6.27 -12.13 5.93
C LEU A 249 7.20 -13.08 5.14
N PRO A 250 7.21 -14.38 5.44
CA PRO A 250 7.99 -15.35 4.68
C PRO A 250 7.32 -15.70 3.35
N GLU A 251 8.12 -16.22 2.40
CA GLU A 251 7.68 -16.57 1.04
C GLU A 251 6.40 -17.42 1.01
N GLY A 252 6.34 -18.47 1.83
CA GLY A 252 5.19 -19.37 1.83
C GLY A 252 3.88 -18.71 2.22
N VAL A 253 3.92 -17.76 3.18
CA VAL A 253 2.71 -16.98 3.58
C VAL A 253 2.36 -15.96 2.50
N TYR A 254 3.35 -15.26 1.94
CA TYR A 254 3.13 -14.32 0.84
C TYR A 254 2.48 -14.99 -0.38
N THR A 255 3.06 -16.12 -0.82
CA THR A 255 2.56 -16.87 -1.98
C THR A 255 1.13 -17.38 -1.75
N ALA A 256 0.80 -17.75 -0.54
CA ALA A 256 -0.56 -18.15 -0.20
C ALA A 256 -1.55 -16.96 -0.21
N LEU A 257 -1.12 -15.76 0.17
CA LEU A 257 -1.92 -14.53 0.08
C LEU A 257 -2.21 -14.08 -1.37
N GLN A 258 -1.42 -14.51 -2.34
CA GLN A 258 -1.72 -14.26 -3.76
C GLN A 258 -2.97 -14.98 -4.27
N ARG A 259 -3.42 -16.03 -3.55
CA ARG A 259 -4.61 -16.78 -3.91
C ARG A 259 -5.86 -16.05 -3.41
N THR A 260 -6.80 -15.74 -4.29
CA THR A 260 -8.06 -15.04 -3.95
C THR A 260 -8.86 -15.68 -2.82
N GLN A 261 -8.77 -17.00 -2.66
CA GLN A 261 -9.41 -17.73 -1.56
C GLN A 261 -8.84 -17.36 -0.17
N CYS A 262 -7.56 -16.97 -0.12
CA CYS A 262 -6.88 -16.58 1.12
C CYS A 262 -6.88 -15.08 1.35
N ASN A 263 -7.09 -14.30 0.28
CA ASN A 263 -7.11 -12.84 0.31
C ASN A 263 -8.35 -12.26 -0.41
N PRO A 264 -9.50 -12.26 0.26
CA PRO A 264 -10.75 -11.78 -0.34
C PRO A 264 -10.83 -10.24 -0.45
N PHE A 265 -9.84 -9.51 0.05
CA PHE A 265 -9.80 -8.04 0.04
C PHE A 265 -8.93 -7.49 -1.11
N GLY A 266 -8.06 -8.30 -1.68
CA GLY A 266 -7.14 -7.92 -2.75
C GLY A 266 -5.75 -7.50 -2.28
N GLY A 267 -4.85 -7.39 -3.24
CA GLY A 267 -3.51 -6.87 -3.05
C GLY A 267 -2.96 -6.36 -4.38
N TYR A 268 -2.28 -5.22 -4.34
CA TYR A 268 -1.80 -4.52 -5.52
C TYR A 268 -0.39 -3.99 -5.32
N THR A 269 0.44 -4.17 -6.34
CA THR A 269 1.77 -3.55 -6.39
C THR A 269 1.63 -2.15 -6.96
N LEU A 270 2.09 -1.15 -6.21
CA LEU A 270 2.01 0.27 -6.55
C LEU A 270 3.39 0.76 -6.98
N TYR A 271 3.49 1.24 -8.21
CA TYR A 271 4.74 1.62 -8.86
C TYR A 271 4.86 3.13 -8.99
N PRO A 272 5.98 3.74 -8.53
CA PRO A 272 6.27 5.14 -8.76
C PRO A 272 6.83 5.41 -10.16
N ASP A 273 6.67 6.64 -10.65
CA ASP A 273 7.07 7.13 -11.98
C ASP A 273 8.46 6.67 -12.43
N ARG A 274 9.47 6.83 -11.56
CA ARG A 274 10.87 6.53 -11.91
C ARG A 274 11.13 5.09 -12.31
N ILE A 275 10.35 4.14 -11.80
CA ILE A 275 10.50 2.74 -12.21
C ILE A 275 9.99 2.57 -13.61
N VAL A 276 8.84 3.16 -13.87
CA VAL A 276 8.16 3.10 -15.17
C VAL A 276 9.08 3.72 -16.24
N GLU A 277 9.65 4.90 -15.99
CA GLU A 277 10.58 5.56 -16.92
C GLU A 277 11.84 4.73 -17.20
N ARG A 278 12.54 4.24 -16.17
CA ARG A 278 13.73 3.40 -16.33
C ARG A 278 13.46 2.10 -17.09
N TYR A 279 12.26 1.54 -16.88
CA TYR A 279 11.85 0.34 -17.58
C TYR A 279 11.55 0.62 -19.04
N TYR A 280 10.83 1.72 -19.35
CA TYR A 280 10.58 2.16 -20.72
C TYR A 280 11.87 2.49 -21.49
N ASP A 281 12.82 3.11 -20.84
CA ASP A 281 14.12 3.42 -21.46
C ASP A 281 14.89 2.15 -21.83
N ARG A 282 14.87 1.11 -20.99
CA ARG A 282 15.45 -0.20 -21.31
C ARG A 282 14.72 -0.90 -22.45
N VAL A 283 13.41 -0.86 -22.48
CA VAL A 283 12.60 -1.44 -23.57
C VAL A 283 12.88 -0.72 -24.90
N LYS A 284 12.98 0.61 -24.88
CA LYS A 284 13.33 1.41 -26.07
C LYS A 284 14.77 1.19 -26.56
N GLN A 285 15.71 0.85 -25.67
CA GLN A 285 17.10 0.58 -26.03
C GLN A 285 17.34 -0.85 -26.57
N GLY A 286 16.28 -1.59 -26.90
CA GLY A 286 16.37 -2.89 -27.58
C GLY A 286 16.67 -4.06 -26.66
N GLY A 287 16.54 -3.90 -25.35
CA GLY A 287 16.43 -5.01 -24.38
C GLY A 287 15.11 -5.73 -24.57
N GLY A 288 15.01 -6.56 -25.62
CA GLY A 288 13.78 -7.21 -26.03
C GLY A 288 13.14 -8.04 -24.93
N LEU A 289 11.90 -7.73 -24.61
CA LEU A 289 11.05 -8.51 -23.72
C LEU A 289 10.53 -9.80 -24.38
N PHE A 290 10.87 -10.03 -25.65
CA PHE A 290 10.44 -11.21 -26.44
C PHE A 290 11.56 -11.63 -27.38
N GLN A 291 12.48 -12.43 -26.93
CA GLN A 291 13.18 -13.46 -27.70
C GLN A 291 12.98 -14.79 -27.01
#